data_9fef8c87b6375a09840f485e75574df8
#
_entry.id   9fef8c87b6375a09840f485e75574df8
#
_cell.length_a   1.000
_cell.length_b   1.000
_cell.length_c   1.000
_cell.angle_alpha   90.00
_cell.angle_beta   90.00
_cell.angle_gamma   90.00
#
_symmetry.space_group_name_H-M   'P 1'
#
loop_
_entity.id
_entity.type
_entity.pdbx_description
1 polymer ?
#
loop_
_entity_poly.entity_id
_entity_poly.type
_entity_poly.pdbx_seq_one_letter_code
_entity_poly.pdbx_strand_id
1 'polypeptide(L)'
;MSKVILVIEDQEDNRRILRDLLNSVDYEVIEAVTGEDGVRSAMAHKPDLILMDIQLPDFDGYEATRRIKANPVLTPVPIIAVTSYALSGDDVKAFEAGCDAYVTKPFSPRALLAKIREYFA
;
A
#
# COMPACT_ATOMS: atom_id res chain seq x y z
N MET A 1 2.03 18.60 10.39
CA MET A 1 2.37 18.16 9.01
C MET A 1 1.54 16.94 8.66
N SER A 2 1.08 16.88 7.43
CA SER A 2 0.28 15.75 6.97
C SER A 2 1.14 14.51 6.78
N LYS A 3 0.56 13.34 7.11
CA LYS A 3 1.21 12.07 6.80
C LYS A 3 1.12 11.81 5.31
N VAL A 4 2.15 11.18 4.76
CA VAL A 4 2.27 10.89 3.33
C VAL A 4 2.02 9.40 3.11
N ILE A 5 1.07 9.08 2.24
CA ILE A 5 0.74 7.70 1.90
C ILE A 5 1.03 7.46 0.42
N LEU A 6 1.83 6.44 0.14
CA LEU A 6 2.10 6.00 -1.23
C LEU A 6 1.08 4.93 -1.60
N VAL A 7 0.35 5.16 -2.68
CA VAL A 7 -0.63 4.21 -3.23
C VAL A 7 -0.04 3.59 -4.49
N ILE A 8 0.18 2.28 -4.46
CA ILE A 8 0.70 1.52 -5.61
C ILE A 8 -0.45 0.69 -6.17
N GLU A 9 -1.03 1.14 -7.28
CA GLU A 9 -2.24 0.57 -7.87
C GLU A 9 -2.25 0.91 -9.36
N ASP A 10 -2.42 -0.08 -10.23
CA ASP A 10 -2.38 0.13 -11.67
C ASP A 10 -3.70 0.66 -12.26
N GLN A 11 -4.83 0.44 -11.59
CA GLN A 11 -6.14 0.86 -12.06
C GLN A 11 -6.42 2.31 -11.67
N GLU A 12 -6.65 3.16 -12.67
CA GLU A 12 -6.91 4.59 -12.45
C GLU A 12 -8.12 4.83 -11.53
N ASP A 13 -9.21 4.08 -11.75
CA ASP A 13 -10.42 4.25 -10.94
C ASP A 13 -10.17 3.93 -9.47
N ASN A 14 -9.40 2.88 -9.20
CA ASN A 14 -9.06 2.48 -7.84
C ASN A 14 -8.14 3.51 -7.18
N ARG A 15 -7.16 4.04 -7.94
CA ARG A 15 -6.28 5.09 -7.41
C ARG A 15 -7.07 6.33 -7.06
N ARG A 16 -8.01 6.73 -7.92
CA ARG A 16 -8.84 7.92 -7.67
C ARG A 16 -9.68 7.76 -6.41
N ILE A 17 -10.30 6.59 -6.22
CA ILE A 17 -11.09 6.32 -5.03
C ILE A 17 -10.24 6.44 -3.77
N LEU A 18 -9.06 5.82 -3.79
CA LEU A 18 -8.15 5.88 -2.64
C LEU A 18 -7.62 7.29 -2.40
N ARG A 19 -7.23 7.98 -3.48
CA ARG A 19 -6.75 9.37 -3.39
C ARG A 19 -7.81 10.28 -2.76
N ASP A 20 -9.05 10.22 -3.25
CA ASP A 20 -10.12 11.07 -2.74
C ASP A 20 -10.42 10.75 -1.27
N LEU A 21 -10.47 9.46 -0.93
CA LEU A 21 -10.70 9.03 0.43
C LEU A 21 -9.61 9.55 1.39
N LEU A 22 -8.35 9.37 1.01
CA LEU A 22 -7.23 9.76 1.87
C LEU A 22 -7.10 11.27 1.99
N ASN A 23 -7.31 11.99 0.89
CA ASN A 23 -7.28 13.45 0.91
C ASN A 23 -8.39 14.03 1.78
N SER A 24 -9.54 13.34 1.84
CA SER A 24 -10.68 13.82 2.66
C SER A 24 -10.37 13.84 4.16
N VAL A 25 -9.34 13.12 4.59
CA VAL A 25 -8.90 13.09 5.99
C VAL A 25 -7.49 13.66 6.15
N ASP A 26 -7.08 14.52 5.22
CA ASP A 26 -5.85 15.32 5.27
C ASP A 26 -4.55 14.54 5.15
N TYR A 27 -4.57 13.35 4.53
CA TYR A 27 -3.34 12.66 4.15
C TYR A 27 -2.88 13.16 2.79
N GLU A 28 -1.58 13.31 2.60
CA GLU A 28 -0.98 13.53 1.28
C GLU A 28 -0.83 12.20 0.57
N VAL A 29 -1.12 12.18 -0.74
CA VAL A 29 -1.08 10.94 -1.53
C VAL A 29 -0.05 11.07 -2.64
N ILE A 30 0.81 10.06 -2.74
CA ILE A 30 1.72 9.85 -3.85
C ILE A 30 1.24 8.58 -4.56
N GLU A 31 1.21 8.60 -5.88
CA GLU A 31 0.68 7.47 -6.66
C GLU A 31 1.76 6.83 -7.51
N ALA A 32 1.70 5.51 -7.62
CA ALA A 32 2.53 4.74 -8.52
C ALA A 32 1.66 3.70 -9.24
N VAL A 33 1.99 3.41 -10.48
CA VAL A 33 1.16 2.59 -11.37
C VAL A 33 1.70 1.17 -11.51
N THR A 34 2.99 0.98 -11.30
CA THR A 34 3.66 -0.32 -11.41
C THR A 34 4.43 -0.63 -10.15
N GLY A 35 4.84 -1.91 -10.01
CA GLY A 35 5.68 -2.31 -8.89
C GLY A 35 7.00 -1.57 -8.87
N GLU A 36 7.63 -1.42 -10.04
CA GLU A 36 8.91 -0.72 -10.15
C GLU A 36 8.78 0.76 -9.77
N ASP A 37 7.74 1.44 -10.28
CA ASP A 37 7.47 2.82 -9.92
C ASP A 37 7.21 2.95 -8.42
N GLY A 38 6.50 1.96 -7.85
CA GLY A 38 6.23 1.94 -6.42
C GLY A 38 7.49 1.85 -5.59
N VAL A 39 8.40 0.95 -5.97
CA VAL A 39 9.68 0.80 -5.25
C VAL A 39 10.49 2.09 -5.35
N ARG A 40 10.57 2.67 -6.55
CA ARG A 40 11.29 3.93 -6.77
C ARG A 40 10.68 5.09 -5.97
N SER A 41 9.36 5.21 -6.00
CA SER A 41 8.66 6.28 -5.27
C SER A 41 8.86 6.13 -3.76
N ALA A 42 8.85 4.91 -3.25
CA ALA A 42 9.09 4.66 -1.83
C ALA A 42 10.49 5.13 -1.44
N MET A 43 11.49 4.86 -2.25
CA MET A 43 12.87 5.27 -1.99
C MET A 43 13.05 6.78 -2.10
N ALA A 44 12.38 7.41 -3.07
CA ALA A 44 12.51 8.85 -3.33
C ALA A 44 11.79 9.68 -2.27
N HIS A 45 10.60 9.27 -1.86
CA HIS A 45 9.72 10.07 -1.01
C HIS A 45 9.66 9.63 0.44
N LYS A 46 10.07 8.40 0.75
CA LYS A 46 10.04 7.84 2.10
C LYS A 46 8.68 8.08 2.78
N PRO A 47 7.60 7.49 2.24
CA PRO A 47 6.27 7.74 2.76
C PRO A 47 6.10 7.20 4.18
N ASP A 48 5.06 7.66 4.85
CA ASP A 48 4.75 7.21 6.21
C ASP A 48 4.01 5.87 6.22
N LEU A 49 3.38 5.51 5.10
CA LEU A 49 2.64 4.26 4.94
C LEU A 49 2.46 3.97 3.45
N ILE A 50 2.38 2.70 3.09
CA ILE A 50 2.18 2.26 1.71
C ILE A 50 0.93 1.39 1.62
N LEU A 51 0.05 1.72 0.66
CA LEU A 51 -1.05 0.85 0.26
C LEU A 51 -0.59 0.13 -1.01
N MET A 52 -0.51 -1.19 -0.96
CA MET A 52 0.09 -2.00 -2.02
C MET A 52 -0.95 -2.93 -2.65
N ASP A 53 -1.29 -2.69 -3.91
CA ASP A 53 -2.06 -3.66 -4.67
C ASP A 53 -1.16 -4.86 -4.99
N ILE A 54 -1.72 -6.05 -4.87
CA ILE A 54 -0.95 -7.27 -5.15
C ILE A 54 -0.90 -7.54 -6.65
N GLN A 55 -1.95 -7.19 -7.38
CA GLN A 55 -2.03 -7.43 -8.84
C GLN A 55 -1.49 -6.25 -9.63
N LEU A 56 -0.19 -6.26 -9.88
CA LEU A 56 0.47 -5.19 -10.63
C LEU A 56 0.91 -5.70 -12.00
N PRO A 57 1.11 -4.80 -13.00
CA PRO A 57 1.35 -5.23 -14.38
C PRO A 57 2.76 -5.78 -14.63
N ASP A 58 3.76 -5.42 -13.85
CA ASP A 58 5.14 -5.84 -14.07
C ASP A 58 5.54 -7.03 -13.17
N PHE A 59 5.66 -6.81 -11.88
CA PHE A 59 5.80 -7.87 -10.90
C PHE A 59 4.76 -7.63 -9.81
N ASP A 60 4.40 -8.69 -9.09
CA ASP A 60 3.30 -8.59 -8.13
C ASP A 60 3.66 -7.77 -6.89
N GLY A 61 2.64 -7.43 -6.10
CA GLY A 61 2.82 -6.62 -4.89
C GLY A 61 3.66 -7.32 -3.82
N TYR A 62 3.73 -8.65 -3.82
CA TYR A 62 4.60 -9.38 -2.90
C TYR A 62 6.07 -9.10 -3.19
N GLU A 63 6.43 -9.14 -4.47
CA GLU A 63 7.81 -8.84 -4.87
C GLU A 63 8.15 -7.37 -4.61
N ALA A 64 7.22 -6.45 -4.90
CA ALA A 64 7.41 -5.03 -4.60
C ALA A 64 7.64 -4.82 -3.10
N THR A 65 6.86 -5.50 -2.25
CA THR A 65 7.00 -5.43 -0.81
C THR A 65 8.38 -5.93 -0.36
N ARG A 66 8.81 -7.07 -0.89
CA ARG A 66 10.14 -7.62 -0.55
C ARG A 66 11.25 -6.63 -0.89
N ARG A 67 11.18 -6.01 -2.07
CA ARG A 67 12.19 -5.03 -2.50
C ARG A 67 12.20 -3.79 -1.62
N ILE A 68 11.03 -3.29 -1.25
CA ILE A 68 10.93 -2.13 -0.36
C ILE A 68 11.49 -2.47 1.02
N LYS A 69 11.07 -3.58 1.59
CA LYS A 69 11.49 -3.99 2.94
C LYS A 69 12.97 -4.37 3.01
N ALA A 70 13.59 -4.72 1.89
CA ALA A 70 15.02 -5.00 1.83
C ALA A 70 15.87 -3.74 2.03
N ASN A 71 15.30 -2.56 1.81
CA ASN A 71 16.02 -1.30 2.04
C ASN A 71 15.89 -0.92 3.52
N PRO A 72 17.01 -0.83 4.27
CA PRO A 72 16.94 -0.55 5.72
C PRO A 72 16.21 0.75 6.08
N VAL A 73 16.26 1.75 5.22
CA VAL A 73 15.57 3.02 5.44
C VAL A 73 14.06 2.83 5.38
N LEU A 74 13.58 1.88 4.57
CA LEU A 74 12.15 1.64 4.34
C LEU A 74 11.59 0.50 5.17
N THR A 75 12.44 -0.31 5.80
CA THR A 75 11.99 -1.45 6.61
C THR A 75 10.92 -1.06 7.65
N PRO A 76 11.02 0.10 8.34
CA PRO A 76 10.00 0.49 9.32
C PRO A 76 8.70 0.99 8.72
N VAL A 77 8.64 1.28 7.42
CA VAL A 77 7.42 1.84 6.81
C VAL A 77 6.33 0.76 6.74
N PRO A 78 5.14 1.01 7.31
CA PRO A 78 4.06 0.02 7.24
C PRO A 78 3.57 -0.16 5.81
N ILE A 79 3.35 -1.41 5.41
CA ILE A 79 2.78 -1.75 4.11
C ILE A 79 1.48 -2.52 4.34
N ILE A 80 0.38 -2.00 3.83
CA ILE A 80 -0.92 -2.66 3.87
C ILE A 80 -1.21 -3.20 2.48
N ALA A 81 -1.30 -4.53 2.36
CA ALA A 81 -1.66 -5.17 1.10
C ALA A 81 -3.16 -5.00 0.86
N VAL A 82 -3.54 -4.56 -0.33
CA VAL A 82 -4.93 -4.40 -0.73
C VAL A 82 -5.14 -5.23 -1.98
N THR A 83 -6.04 -6.21 -1.93
CA THR A 83 -6.18 -7.16 -3.03
C THR A 83 -7.63 -7.59 -3.21
N SER A 84 -8.00 -7.89 -4.46
CA SER A 84 -9.29 -8.49 -4.78
C SER A 84 -9.29 -10.01 -4.63
N TYR A 85 -8.13 -10.61 -4.38
CA TYR A 85 -8.03 -12.04 -4.12
C TYR A 85 -8.18 -12.33 -2.63
N ALA A 86 -9.19 -13.13 -2.30
CA ALA A 86 -9.40 -13.60 -0.93
C ALA A 86 -9.24 -15.12 -0.89
N LEU A 87 -8.24 -15.65 -1.60
CA LEU A 87 -7.97 -17.08 -1.62
C LEU A 87 -7.25 -17.50 -0.34
N SER A 88 -7.49 -18.73 0.06
CA SER A 88 -6.84 -19.30 1.23
C SER A 88 -5.31 -19.22 1.10
N GLY A 89 -4.66 -18.65 2.08
CA GLY A 89 -3.20 -18.53 2.12
C GLY A 89 -2.63 -17.24 1.54
N ASP A 90 -3.45 -16.38 0.92
CA ASP A 90 -2.95 -15.12 0.36
C ASP A 90 -2.50 -14.15 1.46
N ASP A 91 -3.18 -14.16 2.61
CA ASP A 91 -2.77 -13.37 3.76
C ASP A 91 -1.40 -13.84 4.28
N VAL A 92 -1.15 -15.14 4.30
CA VAL A 92 0.14 -15.71 4.71
C VAL A 92 1.24 -15.22 3.77
N LYS A 93 1.00 -15.25 2.45
CA LYS A 93 1.96 -14.76 1.45
C LYS A 93 2.28 -13.29 1.65
N ALA A 94 1.26 -12.48 1.97
CA ALA A 94 1.44 -11.06 2.21
C ALA A 94 2.37 -10.83 3.41
N PHE A 95 2.10 -11.50 4.51
CA PHE A 95 2.92 -11.36 5.72
C PHE A 95 4.33 -11.90 5.53
N GLU A 96 4.49 -13.01 4.82
CA GLU A 96 5.82 -13.57 4.51
C GLU A 96 6.64 -12.62 3.65
N ALA A 97 5.99 -11.85 2.76
CA ALA A 97 6.67 -10.86 1.93
C ALA A 97 7.07 -9.61 2.72
N GLY A 98 6.48 -9.40 3.89
CA GLY A 98 6.79 -8.27 4.75
C GLY A 98 5.67 -7.26 4.94
N CYS A 99 4.45 -7.56 4.44
CA CYS A 99 3.30 -6.71 4.68
C CYS A 99 2.92 -6.71 6.15
N ASP A 100 2.50 -5.56 6.65
CA ASP A 100 2.11 -5.40 8.05
C ASP A 100 0.62 -5.69 8.25
N ALA A 101 -0.18 -5.54 7.19
CA ALA A 101 -1.62 -5.80 7.24
C ALA A 101 -2.11 -6.22 5.86
N TYR A 102 -3.34 -6.71 5.81
CA TYR A 102 -3.94 -7.27 4.61
C TYR A 102 -5.41 -6.87 4.58
N VAL A 103 -5.85 -6.28 3.48
CA VAL A 103 -7.24 -5.83 3.28
C VAL A 103 -7.74 -6.36 1.95
N THR A 104 -8.95 -6.93 1.91
CA THR A 104 -9.55 -7.44 0.68
C THR A 104 -10.49 -6.41 0.07
N LYS A 105 -10.52 -6.37 -1.26
CA LYS A 105 -11.50 -5.57 -2.01
C LYS A 105 -12.77 -6.38 -2.24
N PRO A 106 -13.96 -5.78 -2.22
CA PRO A 106 -14.20 -4.37 -1.87
C PRO A 106 -14.04 -4.16 -0.36
N PHE A 107 -13.44 -3.05 0.01
CA PHE A 107 -13.23 -2.71 1.41
C PHE A 107 -14.21 -1.62 1.84
N SER A 108 -14.50 -1.58 3.14
CA SER A 108 -15.20 -0.44 3.73
C SER A 108 -14.23 0.73 3.86
N PRO A 109 -14.56 1.91 3.30
CA PRO A 109 -13.69 3.09 3.47
C PRO A 109 -13.39 3.38 4.93
N ARG A 110 -14.39 3.26 5.80
CA ARG A 110 -14.22 3.48 7.23
C ARG A 110 -13.26 2.47 7.86
N ALA A 111 -13.38 1.20 7.48
CA ALA A 111 -12.51 0.14 8.00
C ALA A 111 -11.06 0.34 7.54
N LEU A 112 -10.86 0.75 6.28
CA LEU A 112 -9.52 1.03 5.76
C LEU A 112 -8.88 2.20 6.50
N LEU A 113 -9.63 3.29 6.70
CA LEU A 113 -9.13 4.45 7.45
C LEU A 113 -8.77 4.09 8.89
N ALA A 114 -9.59 3.26 9.53
CA ALA A 114 -9.31 2.79 10.88
C ALA A 114 -8.00 1.98 10.93
N LYS A 115 -7.79 1.11 9.95
CA LYS A 115 -6.58 0.31 9.83
C LYS A 115 -5.34 1.20 9.66
N ILE A 116 -5.44 2.21 8.81
CA ILE A 116 -4.34 3.15 8.58
C ILE A 116 -4.01 3.92 9.85
N ARG A 117 -5.02 4.38 10.58
CA ARG A 117 -4.83 5.14 11.82
C ARG A 117 -4.09 4.35 12.88
N GLU A 118 -4.22 3.03 12.88
CA GLU A 118 -3.51 2.18 13.84
C GLU A 118 -2.00 2.38 13.76
N TYR A 119 -1.47 2.70 12.57
CA TYR A 119 -0.04 2.89 12.35
C TYR A 119 0.43 4.32 12.64
N PHE A 120 -0.50 5.24 12.81
CA PHE A 120 -0.20 6.65 13.06
C PHE A 120 -0.53 7.10 14.49
N ALA A 121 -1.01 6.18 15.29
CA ALA A 121 -1.39 6.48 16.67
C ALA A 121 -0.17 6.72 17.58
#